data_dc5f7ff1b86eb8a1e5fc751b152d8afd
#
_entry.id   dc5f7ff1b86eb8a1e5fc751b152d8afd
#
_cell.length_a   1.000
_cell.length_b   1.000
_cell.length_c   1.000
_cell.angle_alpha   90.00
_cell.angle_beta   90.00
_cell.angle_gamma   90.00
#
_symmetry.space_group_name_H-M   'P 1'
#
loop_
_entity.id
_entity.type
_entity.pdbx_description
1 polymer ?
#
loop_
_entity_poly.entity_id
_entity_poly.type
_entity_poly.pdbx_seq_one_letter_code
_entity_poly.pdbx_strand_id
1 'polypeptide(L)'
;CYQTAVREAREEVGIGEEHVNLIGCLPPVLSKHGLVVSPVVATLTKEAPEPRVQTPETEVVFKVPLSIFNRECDRARHRSKLYSWNTTPYTLHFFDYEDDAGQAHTIWGLTAYILIEVAEIVYGAKPYFPKHVNASKY
;
A
#
# COMPACT_ATOMS: atom_id res chain seq x y z
N CYS A 1 -7.98 -12.27 10.51
CA CYS A 1 -7.39 -11.11 9.77
C CYS A 1 -8.45 -10.18 9.17
N TYR A 2 -9.49 -10.68 8.46
CA TYR A 2 -10.52 -9.81 7.87
C TYR A 2 -11.22 -8.93 8.91
N GLN A 3 -11.77 -9.51 9.98
CA GLN A 3 -12.44 -8.76 11.04
C GLN A 3 -11.55 -7.69 11.69
N THR A 4 -10.28 -8.00 11.87
CA THR A 4 -9.31 -7.04 12.39
C THR A 4 -9.13 -5.87 11.42
N ALA A 5 -8.90 -6.14 10.13
CA ALA A 5 -8.71 -5.11 9.12
C ALA A 5 -9.93 -4.18 8.98
N VAL A 6 -11.13 -4.73 9.02
CA VAL A 6 -12.38 -3.95 8.95
C VAL A 6 -12.59 -3.11 10.22
N ARG A 7 -12.30 -3.68 11.39
CA ARG A 7 -12.34 -2.91 12.66
C ARG A 7 -11.37 -1.74 12.63
N GLU A 8 -10.13 -1.96 12.20
CA GLU A 8 -9.11 -0.90 12.05
C GLU A 8 -9.55 0.17 11.06
N ALA A 9 -10.12 -0.22 9.90
CA ALA A 9 -10.64 0.72 8.91
C ALA A 9 -11.75 1.61 9.50
N ARG A 10 -12.64 1.03 10.33
CA ARG A 10 -13.68 1.79 11.01
C ARG A 10 -13.10 2.76 12.05
N GLU A 11 -12.17 2.29 12.86
CA GLU A 11 -11.55 3.07 13.93
C GLU A 11 -10.68 4.21 13.38
N GLU A 12 -9.89 3.96 12.34
CA GLU A 12 -8.90 4.90 11.81
C GLU A 12 -9.46 5.88 10.78
N VAL A 13 -10.35 5.40 9.89
CA VAL A 13 -10.83 6.20 8.75
C VAL A 13 -12.35 6.27 8.63
N GLY A 14 -13.10 5.68 9.55
CA GLY A 14 -14.56 5.80 9.61
C GLY A 14 -15.32 4.93 8.60
N ILE A 15 -14.69 3.91 8.03
CA ILE A 15 -15.34 2.98 7.08
C ILE A 15 -15.83 1.75 7.81
N GLY A 16 -17.15 1.61 7.94
CA GLY A 16 -17.77 0.45 8.55
C GLY A 16 -17.84 -0.77 7.62
N GLU A 17 -18.01 -1.95 8.23
CA GLU A 17 -18.08 -3.24 7.52
C GLU A 17 -19.17 -3.28 6.46
N GLU A 18 -20.29 -2.60 6.71
CA GLU A 18 -21.43 -2.47 5.79
C GLU A 18 -21.07 -1.82 4.45
N HIS A 19 -19.93 -1.11 4.39
CA HIS A 19 -19.44 -0.46 3.20
C HIS A 19 -18.26 -1.17 2.52
N VAL A 20 -17.89 -2.35 3.02
CA VAL A 20 -16.72 -3.10 2.56
C VAL A 20 -17.11 -4.35 1.81
N ASN A 21 -16.68 -4.47 0.56
CA ASN A 21 -16.80 -5.70 -0.24
C ASN A 21 -15.44 -6.40 -0.27
N LEU A 22 -15.29 -7.50 0.45
CA LEU A 22 -14.06 -8.29 0.48
C LEU A 22 -13.76 -8.86 -0.92
N ILE A 23 -12.54 -8.63 -1.42
CA ILE A 23 -12.00 -9.28 -2.61
C ILE A 23 -11.18 -10.51 -2.22
N GLY A 24 -10.27 -10.36 -1.26
CA GLY A 24 -9.42 -11.45 -0.79
C GLY A 24 -8.30 -10.99 0.12
N CYS A 25 -7.39 -11.93 0.40
CA CYS A 25 -6.20 -11.65 1.20
C CYS A 25 -4.95 -12.00 0.38
N LEU A 26 -3.92 -11.19 0.50
CA LEU A 26 -2.60 -11.54 -0.02
C LEU A 26 -1.86 -12.49 0.95
N PRO A 27 -0.85 -13.22 0.46
CA PRO A 27 0.03 -13.98 1.34
C PRO A 27 0.59 -13.10 2.46
N PRO A 28 0.76 -13.66 3.67
CA PRO A 28 1.35 -12.93 4.78
C PRO A 28 2.76 -12.42 4.48
N VAL A 29 3.07 -11.22 4.92
CA VAL A 29 4.37 -10.57 4.75
C VAL A 29 4.98 -10.29 6.12
N LEU A 30 6.28 -10.55 6.26
CA LEU A 30 7.01 -10.21 7.48
C LEU A 30 7.44 -8.73 7.43
N SER A 31 7.01 -7.96 8.41
CA SER A 31 7.46 -6.58 8.57
C SER A 31 8.87 -6.50 9.15
N LYS A 32 9.53 -5.36 8.98
CA LYS A 32 10.86 -5.10 9.58
C LYS A 32 10.90 -5.22 11.12
N HIS A 33 9.75 -5.17 11.77
CA HIS A 33 9.62 -5.33 13.22
C HIS A 33 9.35 -6.78 13.65
N GLY A 34 9.44 -7.75 12.73
CA GLY A 34 9.17 -9.15 13.00
C GLY A 34 7.68 -9.51 13.13
N LEU A 35 6.78 -8.60 12.76
CA LEU A 35 5.35 -8.86 12.77
C LEU A 35 4.89 -9.45 11.45
N VAL A 36 4.04 -10.47 11.51
CA VAL A 36 3.38 -11.04 10.33
C VAL A 36 2.14 -10.21 10.00
N VAL A 37 2.15 -9.61 8.83
CA VAL A 37 1.04 -8.80 8.31
C VAL A 37 0.32 -9.57 7.21
N SER A 38 -0.99 -9.73 7.34
CA SER A 38 -1.85 -10.35 6.32
C SER A 38 -2.66 -9.27 5.63
N PRO A 39 -2.28 -8.84 4.41
CA PRO A 39 -3.00 -7.80 3.71
C PRO A 39 -4.38 -8.26 3.29
N VAL A 40 -5.39 -7.44 3.54
CA VAL A 40 -6.77 -7.65 3.12
C VAL A 40 -7.10 -6.66 2.02
N VAL A 41 -7.63 -7.15 0.90
CA VAL A 41 -8.02 -6.34 -0.25
C VAL A 41 -9.54 -6.33 -0.35
N ALA A 42 -10.09 -5.13 -0.44
CA ALA A 42 -11.52 -4.91 -0.54
C ALA A 42 -11.83 -3.69 -1.41
N THR A 43 -13.06 -3.62 -1.92
CA THR A 43 -13.62 -2.40 -2.51
C THR A 43 -14.63 -1.78 -1.57
N LEU A 44 -14.88 -0.49 -1.73
CA LEU A 44 -15.94 0.20 -1.02
C LEU A 44 -17.23 0.20 -1.85
N THR A 45 -18.38 0.14 -1.17
CA THR A 45 -19.67 0.35 -1.81
C THR A 45 -19.83 1.79 -2.28
N LYS A 46 -20.80 2.05 -3.16
CA LYS A 46 -21.09 3.42 -3.64
C LYS A 46 -21.60 4.34 -2.53
N GLU A 47 -22.21 3.77 -1.51
CA GLU A 47 -22.78 4.46 -0.36
C GLU A 47 -21.75 4.69 0.76
N ALA A 48 -20.52 4.20 0.58
CA ALA A 48 -19.46 4.40 1.58
C ALA A 48 -19.19 5.90 1.78
N PRO A 49 -19.09 6.35 3.04
CA PRO A 49 -18.72 7.72 3.32
C PRO A 49 -17.28 8.00 2.86
N GLU A 50 -16.95 9.26 2.60
CA GLU A 50 -15.55 9.63 2.37
C GLU A 50 -14.70 9.30 3.59
N PRO A 51 -13.59 8.56 3.41
CA PRO A 51 -12.67 8.26 4.50
C PRO A 51 -12.15 9.55 5.15
N ARG A 52 -12.12 9.60 6.47
CA ARG A 52 -11.65 10.76 7.24
C ARG A 52 -10.82 10.30 8.43
N VAL A 53 -9.87 11.12 8.82
CA VAL A 53 -9.10 10.90 10.06
C VAL A 53 -10.04 10.80 11.25
N GLN A 54 -9.99 9.67 11.98
CA GLN A 54 -10.82 9.41 13.15
C GLN A 54 -10.01 9.34 14.46
N THR A 55 -8.72 9.07 14.36
CA THR A 55 -7.85 8.89 15.53
C THR A 55 -6.60 9.76 15.44
N PRO A 56 -5.98 10.12 16.57
CA PRO A 56 -4.72 10.88 16.59
C PRO A 56 -3.54 10.12 15.93
N GLU A 57 -3.60 8.79 15.84
CA GLU A 57 -2.58 7.96 15.20
C GLU A 57 -2.63 8.08 13.68
N THR A 58 -3.77 8.46 13.11
CA THR A 58 -3.96 8.69 11.67
C THR A 58 -3.68 10.14 11.35
N GLU A 59 -2.53 10.43 10.76
CA GLU A 59 -2.12 11.82 10.44
C GLU A 59 -2.88 12.39 9.23
N VAL A 60 -3.04 11.58 8.17
CA VAL A 60 -3.65 12.02 6.92
C VAL A 60 -4.34 10.87 6.21
N VAL A 61 -5.42 11.18 5.50
CA VAL A 61 -6.12 10.28 4.58
C VAL A 61 -6.14 10.94 3.21
N PHE A 62 -5.71 10.22 2.19
CA PHE A 62 -5.74 10.68 0.80
C PHE A 62 -6.02 9.52 -0.15
N LYS A 63 -6.45 9.85 -1.36
CA LYS A 63 -6.69 8.88 -2.43
C LYS A 63 -5.52 8.89 -3.41
N VAL A 64 -5.18 7.73 -3.92
CA VAL A 64 -4.10 7.55 -4.89
C VAL A 64 -4.53 6.56 -5.96
N PRO A 65 -4.26 6.81 -7.25
CA PRO A 65 -4.54 5.84 -8.30
C PRO A 65 -3.67 4.59 -8.12
N LEU A 66 -4.28 3.41 -8.15
CA LEU A 66 -3.55 2.15 -8.02
C LEU A 66 -2.51 1.96 -9.15
N SER A 67 -2.76 2.56 -10.32
CA SER A 67 -1.89 2.50 -11.50
C SER A 67 -0.47 3.04 -11.27
N ILE A 68 -0.27 3.95 -10.31
CA ILE A 68 1.07 4.49 -10.02
C ILE A 68 2.03 3.41 -9.48
N PHE A 69 1.49 2.34 -8.87
CA PHE A 69 2.28 1.22 -8.36
C PHE A 69 2.61 0.18 -9.43
N ASN A 70 2.24 0.42 -10.69
CA ASN A 70 2.46 -0.51 -11.80
C ASN A 70 2.89 0.20 -13.09
N ARG A 71 1.94 0.77 -13.85
CA ARG A 71 2.14 1.27 -15.21
C ARG A 71 2.36 2.78 -15.29
N GLU A 72 1.86 3.53 -14.32
CA GLU A 72 1.93 4.99 -14.29
C GLU A 72 2.85 5.49 -13.17
N CYS A 73 3.95 4.78 -12.93
CA CYS A 73 4.92 5.15 -11.88
C CYS A 73 5.54 6.54 -12.10
N ASP A 74 5.49 7.08 -13.33
CA ASP A 74 5.95 8.43 -13.63
C ASP A 74 5.02 9.53 -13.07
N ARG A 75 3.75 9.19 -12.77
CA ARG A 75 2.80 10.12 -12.10
C ARG A 75 3.10 10.29 -10.60
N ALA A 76 3.86 9.37 -10.06
CA ALA A 76 4.43 9.49 -8.72
C ALA A 76 5.93 9.24 -8.88
N ARG A 77 6.75 10.15 -8.44
CA ARG A 77 8.20 9.96 -8.50
C ARG A 77 8.59 8.68 -7.76
N HIS A 78 8.80 7.61 -8.52
CA HIS A 78 9.21 6.32 -7.99
C HIS A 78 10.72 6.28 -7.80
N ARG A 79 11.15 5.79 -6.66
CA ARG A 79 12.54 5.46 -6.36
C ARG A 79 12.60 4.21 -5.50
N SER A 80 13.70 3.48 -5.60
CA SER A 80 13.93 2.30 -4.79
C SER A 80 15.33 2.31 -4.19
N LYS A 81 15.47 1.64 -3.05
CA LYS A 81 16.75 1.52 -2.36
C LYS A 81 16.90 0.12 -1.78
N LEU A 82 18.10 -0.43 -1.94
CA LEU A 82 18.47 -1.71 -1.34
C LEU A 82 18.83 -1.50 0.13
N TYR A 83 18.24 -2.33 0.98
CA TYR A 83 18.55 -2.43 2.40
C TYR A 83 18.90 -3.86 2.77
N SER A 84 19.46 -4.05 3.94
CA SER A 84 19.75 -5.35 4.50
C SER A 84 19.22 -5.45 5.92
N TRP A 85 18.56 -6.55 6.24
CA TRP A 85 18.14 -6.87 7.58
C TRP A 85 18.61 -8.29 7.91
N ASN A 86 19.39 -8.42 9.00
CA ASN A 86 20.01 -9.69 9.37
C ASN A 86 20.69 -10.40 8.17
N THR A 87 21.52 -9.66 7.41
CA THR A 87 22.20 -10.13 6.19
C THR A 87 21.30 -10.47 5.00
N THR A 88 19.96 -10.37 5.14
CA THR A 88 19.03 -10.60 4.03
C THR A 88 18.77 -9.28 3.31
N PRO A 89 19.10 -9.18 2.01
CA PRO A 89 18.84 -7.99 1.23
C PRO A 89 17.35 -7.87 0.90
N TYR A 90 16.81 -6.67 0.97
CA TYR A 90 15.45 -6.36 0.53
C TYR A 90 15.38 -4.96 -0.10
N THR A 91 14.44 -4.78 -1.01
CA THR A 91 14.24 -3.52 -1.71
C THR A 91 13.11 -2.73 -1.08
N LEU A 92 13.36 -1.49 -0.69
CA LEU A 92 12.32 -0.54 -0.33
C LEU A 92 11.96 0.32 -1.53
N HIS A 93 10.66 0.44 -1.78
CA HIS A 93 10.09 1.32 -2.78
C HIS A 93 9.49 2.56 -2.12
N PHE A 94 9.61 3.70 -2.79
CA PHE A 94 9.08 4.99 -2.38
C PHE A 94 8.36 5.61 -3.58
N PHE A 95 7.14 6.08 -3.36
CA PHE A 95 6.34 6.81 -4.35
C PHE A 95 5.99 8.17 -3.79
N ASP A 96 6.62 9.20 -4.32
CA ASP A 96 6.30 10.58 -3.96
C ASP A 96 5.15 11.03 -4.88
N TYR A 97 3.97 11.23 -4.30
CA TYR A 97 2.72 11.54 -4.99
C TYR A 97 2.15 12.87 -4.51
N GLU A 98 1.72 13.69 -5.45
CA GLU A 98 0.97 14.92 -5.18
C GLU A 98 -0.51 14.68 -5.45
N ASP A 99 -1.35 14.94 -4.45
CA ASP A 99 -2.79 14.78 -4.56
C ASP A 99 -3.44 15.95 -5.31
N ASP A 100 -4.76 15.85 -5.57
CA ASP A 100 -5.50 16.86 -6.32
C ASP A 100 -5.56 18.23 -5.60
N ALA A 101 -5.27 18.27 -4.32
CA ALA A 101 -5.15 19.50 -3.54
C ALA A 101 -3.72 20.10 -3.58
N GLY A 102 -2.79 19.47 -4.28
CA GLY A 102 -1.39 19.89 -4.37
C GLY A 102 -0.55 19.52 -3.14
N GLN A 103 -1.04 18.60 -2.30
CA GLN A 103 -0.29 18.15 -1.13
C GLN A 103 0.57 16.94 -1.49
N ALA A 104 1.85 17.01 -1.10
CA ALA A 104 2.81 15.92 -1.34
C ALA A 104 2.72 14.86 -0.25
N HIS A 105 2.74 13.59 -0.67
CA HIS A 105 2.75 12.41 0.17
C HIS A 105 3.83 11.44 -0.29
N THR A 106 4.47 10.74 0.63
CA THR A 106 5.38 9.64 0.30
C THR A 106 4.78 8.32 0.77
N ILE A 107 4.49 7.43 -0.18
CA ILE A 107 4.03 6.07 0.08
C ILE A 107 5.23 5.15 -0.03
N TRP A 108 5.53 4.41 1.03
CA TRP A 108 6.76 3.63 1.08
C TRP A 108 6.69 2.39 1.95
N GLY A 109 7.76 1.61 1.95
CA GLY A 109 7.94 0.47 2.84
C GLY A 109 6.95 -0.65 2.58
N LEU A 110 6.40 -1.23 3.65
CA LEU A 110 5.46 -2.34 3.57
C LEU A 110 4.17 -1.96 2.83
N THR A 111 3.66 -0.75 3.02
CA THR A 111 2.47 -0.25 2.32
C THR A 111 2.72 -0.21 0.81
N ALA A 112 3.84 0.36 0.36
CA ALA A 112 4.20 0.38 -1.05
C ALA A 112 4.36 -1.04 -1.62
N TYR A 113 5.00 -1.94 -0.89
CA TYR A 113 5.14 -3.34 -1.30
C TYR A 113 3.77 -4.01 -1.53
N ILE A 114 2.86 -3.88 -0.57
CA ILE A 114 1.50 -4.45 -0.68
C ILE A 114 0.76 -3.88 -1.89
N LEU A 115 0.84 -2.57 -2.11
CA LEU A 115 0.15 -1.91 -3.23
C LEU A 115 0.74 -2.30 -4.60
N ILE A 116 2.05 -2.56 -4.70
CA ILE A 116 2.68 -3.11 -5.89
C ILE A 116 2.12 -4.52 -6.20
N GLU A 117 2.02 -5.39 -5.19
CA GLU A 117 1.45 -6.73 -5.35
C GLU A 117 -0.03 -6.68 -5.78
N VAL A 118 -0.83 -5.83 -5.14
CA VAL A 118 -2.23 -5.62 -5.52
C VAL A 118 -2.35 -5.12 -6.96
N ALA A 119 -1.54 -4.13 -7.33
CA ALA A 119 -1.57 -3.57 -8.68
C ALA A 119 -1.15 -4.60 -9.74
N GLU A 120 -0.16 -5.45 -9.46
CA GLU A 120 0.25 -6.52 -10.36
C GLU A 120 -0.89 -7.50 -10.63
N ILE A 121 -1.64 -7.88 -9.59
CA ILE A 121 -2.79 -8.77 -9.71
C ILE A 121 -3.94 -8.10 -10.48
N VAL A 122 -4.28 -6.87 -10.12
CA VAL A 122 -5.41 -6.14 -10.74
C VAL A 122 -5.17 -5.87 -12.22
N TYR A 123 -3.96 -5.48 -12.60
CA TYR A 123 -3.63 -5.18 -14.00
C TYR A 123 -3.15 -6.40 -14.79
N GLY A 124 -2.91 -7.54 -14.15
CA GLY A 124 -2.43 -8.76 -14.79
C GLY A 124 -1.06 -8.58 -15.47
N ALA A 125 -0.25 -7.66 -14.99
CA ALA A 125 1.04 -7.30 -15.59
C ALA A 125 2.05 -6.87 -14.52
N LYS A 126 3.30 -7.20 -14.73
CA LYS A 126 4.41 -6.75 -13.87
C LYS A 126 4.56 -5.22 -13.94
N PRO A 127 5.01 -4.59 -12.86
CA PRO A 127 5.31 -3.16 -12.88
C PRO A 127 6.44 -2.83 -13.86
N TYR A 128 6.49 -1.59 -14.32
CA TYR A 128 7.54 -1.10 -15.24
C TYR A 128 8.91 -0.91 -14.58
N PHE A 129 9.00 -1.12 -13.28
CA PHE A 129 10.24 -1.06 -12.51
C PHE A 129 10.57 -2.42 -11.89
N PRO A 130 11.83 -2.72 -11.56
CA PRO A 130 12.21 -3.94 -10.86
C PRO A 130 11.66 -3.97 -9.44
N LYS A 131 10.90 -5.03 -9.10
CA LYS A 131 10.41 -5.24 -7.71
C LYS A 131 11.55 -5.53 -6.74
N HIS A 132 12.59 -6.16 -7.23
CA HIS A 132 13.79 -6.51 -6.46
C HIS A 132 15.02 -6.01 -7.20
N VAL A 133 15.82 -5.18 -6.53
CA VAL A 133 17.13 -4.77 -7.03
C VAL A 133 18.11 -5.89 -6.67
N ASN A 134 18.77 -6.47 -7.68
CA ASN A 134 19.76 -7.52 -7.43
C ASN A 134 20.98 -6.97 -6.68
N ALA A 135 21.31 -7.58 -5.55
CA ALA A 135 22.50 -7.24 -4.75
C ALA A 135 23.84 -7.42 -5.50
N SER A 136 23.83 -8.13 -6.63
CA SER A 136 25.03 -8.43 -7.43
C SER A 136 25.49 -7.29 -8.37
N LYS A 137 24.87 -6.12 -8.33
CA LYS A 137 25.24 -4.97 -9.16
C LYS A 137 25.88 -3.80 -8.39
N TYR A 138 26.19 -4.03 -7.10
CA TYR A 138 26.81 -3.00 -6.26
C TYR A 138 28.00 -3.55 -5.50
#